data_c902170ca0d4ccf98d2c1d738bab6fc2
#
_entry.id   c902170ca0d4ccf98d2c1d738bab6fc2
#
_cell.length_a   1.000
_cell.length_b   1.000
_cell.length_c   1.000
_cell.angle_alpha   90.00
_cell.angle_beta   90.00
_cell.angle_gamma   90.00
#
_symmetry.space_group_name_H-M   'P 1'
#
loop_
_entity.id
_entity.type
_entity.pdbx_description
1 polymer ?
#
loop_
_entity_poly.entity_id
_entity_poly.type
_entity_poly.pdbx_seq_one_letter_code
_entity_poly.pdbx_strand_id
1 'polypeptide(L)' 'MKEYKVVTLRLGLTKRNEKLEHLLNQYAREGWVLKEMPTNWNAIVLEREKNR' A
#
# COMPACT_ATOMS: atom_id res chain seq x y z
N MET A 1 -3.69 15.80 11.14
CA MET A 1 -4.40 15.59 9.88
C MET A 1 -3.84 14.38 9.16
N LYS A 2 -4.69 13.59 8.56
CA LYS A 2 -4.26 12.39 7.84
C LYS A 2 -4.20 12.65 6.36
N GLU A 3 -3.28 12.02 5.70
CA GLU A 3 -3.26 12.02 4.24
C GLU A 3 -3.31 10.58 3.74
N TYR A 4 -3.86 10.39 2.57
CA TYR A 4 -4.11 9.07 2.02
C TYR A 4 -3.50 8.94 0.64
N LYS A 5 -3.11 7.72 0.32
CA LYS A 5 -2.55 7.42 -0.99
C LYS A 5 -3.20 6.15 -1.51
N VAL A 6 -3.65 6.18 -2.74
CA VAL A 6 -4.20 4.99 -3.40
C VAL A 6 -3.18 4.50 -4.40
N VAL A 7 -2.78 3.25 -4.26
CA VAL A 7 -1.76 2.66 -5.12
C VAL A 7 -2.40 1.52 -5.90
N THR A 8 -2.35 1.61 -7.21
CA THR A 8 -2.85 0.55 -8.07
C THR A 8 -1.80 -0.56 -8.15
N LEU A 9 -2.26 -1.79 -7.95
CA LEU A 9 -1.38 -2.94 -7.92
C LEU A 9 -1.31 -3.60 -9.29
N ARG A 10 -0.10 -3.91 -9.74
CA ARG A 10 0.12 -4.63 -10.99
C ARG A 10 1.10 -5.74 -10.71
N LEU A 11 0.63 -6.72 -9.95
CA LEU A 11 1.50 -7.73 -9.39
C LEU A 11 1.69 -8.94 -10.28
N GLY A 12 0.82 -9.13 -11.26
CA GLY A 12 0.90 -10.32 -12.08
C GLY A 12 0.38 -11.53 -11.35
N LEU A 13 0.66 -12.72 -11.87
CA LEU A 13 0.12 -13.95 -11.32
C LEU A 13 1.09 -14.68 -10.41
N THR A 14 2.39 -14.43 -10.53
CA THR A 14 3.37 -15.16 -9.75
C THR A 14 3.94 -14.27 -8.66
N LYS A 15 4.15 -14.87 -7.49
CA LYS A 15 4.80 -14.21 -6.38
C LYS A 15 4.07 -12.93 -5.97
N ARG A 16 2.74 -12.98 -6.05
CA ARG A 16 1.95 -11.79 -5.71
C ARG A 16 2.19 -11.37 -4.26
N ASN A 17 2.22 -12.35 -3.35
CA ASN A 17 2.38 -12.02 -1.95
C ASN A 17 3.74 -11.40 -1.68
N GLU A 18 4.78 -11.91 -2.32
CA GLU A 18 6.12 -11.37 -2.11
C GLU A 18 6.22 -9.95 -2.67
N LYS A 19 5.63 -9.74 -3.83
CA LYS A 19 5.66 -8.41 -4.44
C LYS A 19 4.88 -7.41 -3.61
N LEU A 20 3.74 -7.83 -3.10
CA LEU A 20 2.93 -6.96 -2.26
C LEU A 20 3.65 -6.63 -0.97
N GLU A 21 4.27 -7.62 -0.37
CA GLU A 21 5.01 -7.39 0.86
C GLU A 21 6.14 -6.40 0.64
N HIS A 22 6.86 -6.57 -0.46
CA HIS A 22 7.95 -5.66 -0.78
C HIS A 22 7.44 -4.22 -0.95
N LEU A 23 6.33 -4.08 -1.63
CA LEU A 23 5.74 -2.77 -1.87
C LEU A 23 5.30 -2.13 -0.56
N LEU A 24 4.64 -2.91 0.30
CA LEU A 24 4.19 -2.38 1.58
C LEU A 24 5.36 -1.95 2.45
N ASN A 25 6.44 -2.73 2.44
CA ASN A 25 7.61 -2.37 3.22
C ASN A 25 8.24 -1.10 2.68
N GLN A 26 8.23 -0.94 1.38
CA GLN A 26 8.77 0.27 0.77
C GLN A 26 8.01 1.51 1.24
N TYR A 27 6.69 1.43 1.24
CA TYR A 27 5.89 2.57 1.69
C TYR A 27 5.98 2.75 3.20
N ALA A 28 6.14 1.66 3.95
CA ALA A 28 6.26 1.77 5.40
C ALA A 28 7.48 2.58 5.79
N ARG A 29 8.55 2.50 5.00
CA ARG A 29 9.73 3.30 5.27
C ARG A 29 9.46 4.78 5.15
N GLU A 30 8.41 5.14 4.40
CA GLU A 30 8.03 6.53 4.23
C GLU A 30 6.94 6.94 5.21
N GLY A 31 6.59 6.06 6.14
CA GLY A 31 5.60 6.39 7.14
C GLY A 31 4.19 6.00 6.79
N TRP A 32 4.00 5.32 5.66
CA TRP A 32 2.65 4.91 5.25
C TRP A 32 2.24 3.63 5.95
N VAL A 33 0.96 3.56 6.28
CA VAL A 33 0.36 2.39 6.92
C VAL A 33 -0.80 1.93 6.05
N LEU A 34 -0.92 0.62 5.87
CA LEU A 34 -2.02 0.07 5.10
C LEU A 34 -3.33 0.30 5.84
N LYS A 35 -4.25 1.02 5.22
CA LYS A 35 -5.54 1.27 5.81
C LYS A 35 -6.57 0.27 5.32
N GLU A 36 -6.55 -0.04 4.04
CA GLU A 36 -7.59 -0.88 3.48
C GLU A 36 -7.07 -1.52 2.20
N MET A 37 -7.46 -2.78 1.99
CA MET A 37 -7.13 -3.49 0.77
C MET A 37 -8.40 -4.17 0.26
N PRO A 38 -8.91 -3.72 -0.89
CA PRO A 38 -10.13 -4.31 -1.43
C PRO A 38 -9.97 -5.80 -1.73
N THR A 39 -11.10 -6.49 -1.77
CA THR A 39 -11.09 -7.93 -1.96
C THR A 39 -10.44 -8.34 -3.28
N ASN A 40 -10.55 -7.53 -4.30
CA ASN A 40 -10.01 -7.88 -5.61
C ASN A 40 -8.50 -7.66 -5.71
N TRP A 41 -7.90 -7.06 -4.71
CA TRP A 41 -6.46 -6.86 -4.65
C TRP A 41 -5.92 -6.01 -5.81
N ASN A 42 -6.75 -5.16 -6.37
CA ASN A 42 -6.30 -4.30 -7.48
C ASN A 42 -5.66 -3.02 -6.99
N ALA A 43 -5.93 -2.64 -5.75
CA ALA A 43 -5.38 -1.40 -5.23
C ALA A 43 -5.33 -1.49 -3.72
N ILE A 44 -4.52 -0.64 -3.13
CA ILE A 44 -4.47 -0.52 -1.69
C ILE A 44 -4.62 0.95 -1.32
N VAL A 45 -5.15 1.19 -0.13
CA VAL A 45 -5.26 2.54 0.40
C VAL A 45 -4.33 2.64 1.59
N LEU A 46 -3.44 3.62 1.53
CA LEU A 46 -2.47 3.86 2.59
C LEU A 46 -2.81 5.17 3.27
N GLU A 47 -2.45 5.26 4.54
CA GLU A 47 -2.62 6.51 5.25
C GLU A 47 -1.40 6.80 6.08
N ARG A 48 -1.18 8.06 6.35
CA ARG A 48 -0.14 8.45 7.28
C ARG A 48 -0.50 9.81 7.85
N GLU A 49 0.10 10.11 8.97
CA GLU A 49 -0.11 11.42 9.59
C GLU A 49 0.59 12.47 8.77
N LYS A 50 -0.18 13.47 8.34
CA LYS A 50 0.43 14.57 7.61
C LYS A 50 1.07 15.51 8.59
N ASN A 51 2.36 15.58 8.51
CA ASN A 51 3.18 16.29 9.47
C ASN A 51 3.75 17.52 8.84
N ARG A 52 3.67 18.65 9.52
CA ARG A 52 4.21 19.85 8.90
C ARG A 52 4.91 20.70 9.87
#